data_23ce2923b9cbf95f7201f8af29439a11
#
_entry.id   23ce2923b9cbf95f7201f8af29439a11
#
_cell.length_a   1.000
_cell.length_b   1.000
_cell.length_c   1.000
_cell.angle_alpha   90.00
_cell.angle_beta   90.00
_cell.angle_gamma   90.00
#
_symmetry.space_group_name_H-M   'P 1'
#
loop_
_entity.id
_entity.type
_entity.pdbx_description
1 polymer ?
#
loop_
_entity_poly.entity_id
_entity_poly.type
_entity_poly.pdbx_seq_one_letter_code
_entity_poly.pdbx_strand_id
1 'polypeptide(L)'
;MISALPHETGVYIYLDAEGRELYVGKAVDLRKRVASYLSAARRDLRMRRLVSQVEEVRWIGASDEVEALIMEARLIRELKPPFNLALKNTDFYPYLEITLGEDFPRVRITRTPSDRKSRYIGPFTDVGALRLALRAAQPVFRFRTCNRSIEAGARRRRVRPCFNYHLRLCDAPCAGFVGREEYRRKVKAFILFFSGKKENLIRELERQMERAAAELRFEEAAELRDRIRALRKLSSPGPYQRKAVTFVDMEPEKALAELKEALGLDEAPEWIEGYDISNLGGESAVGSRVVFAGGLPFKGGYRRYRIKTVEGSNDYAMLAEVLRRRLARIESGEEAPPSLVLVDGGKGQVSAVRAVMEE
;
A
#
# COMPACT_ATOMS: atom_id res chain seq x y z
N MET A 1 -11.45 1.03 28.99
CA MET A 1 -11.83 0.74 27.61
C MET A 1 -10.62 0.25 26.76
N ILE A 2 -9.55 1.05 26.55
CA ILE A 2 -8.40 0.65 25.70
C ILE A 2 -7.61 -0.54 26.26
N SER A 3 -7.45 -0.65 27.58
CA SER A 3 -6.74 -1.76 28.23
C SER A 3 -7.36 -3.14 28.00
N ALA A 4 -8.63 -3.19 27.63
CA ALA A 4 -9.35 -4.44 27.33
C ALA A 4 -9.15 -4.92 25.88
N LEU A 5 -8.57 -4.11 24.99
CA LEU A 5 -8.31 -4.48 23.60
C LEU A 5 -7.09 -5.41 23.52
N PRO A 6 -7.15 -6.47 22.69
CA PRO A 6 -6.03 -7.38 22.50
C PRO A 6 -4.92 -6.77 21.64
N HIS A 7 -3.72 -7.35 21.74
CA HIS A 7 -2.58 -7.07 20.87
C HIS A 7 -2.61 -8.05 19.67
N GLU A 8 -3.58 -7.89 18.79
CA GLU A 8 -3.76 -8.75 17.62
C GLU A 8 -4.20 -7.95 16.38
N THR A 9 -4.04 -8.54 15.22
CA THR A 9 -4.54 -7.98 13.95
C THR A 9 -6.06 -8.08 13.90
N GLY A 10 -6.72 -7.01 13.42
CA GLY A 10 -8.17 -7.03 13.29
C GLY A 10 -8.77 -5.73 12.80
N VAL A 11 -10.09 -5.65 12.94
CA VAL A 11 -10.90 -4.47 12.62
C VAL A 11 -11.58 -3.97 13.88
N TYR A 12 -11.56 -2.67 14.10
CA TYR A 12 -12.26 -2.00 15.20
C TYR A 12 -13.39 -1.12 14.66
N ILE A 13 -14.45 -0.99 15.47
CA ILE A 13 -15.65 -0.23 15.17
C ILE A 13 -15.89 0.72 16.34
N TYR A 14 -15.96 2.01 16.08
CA TYR A 14 -16.35 3.01 17.06
C TYR A 14 -17.85 3.23 17.04
N LEU A 15 -18.46 3.24 18.21
CA LEU A 15 -19.88 3.46 18.39
C LEU A 15 -20.14 4.67 19.31
N ASP A 16 -21.26 5.35 19.06
CA ASP A 16 -21.77 6.40 19.95
C ASP A 16 -22.59 5.83 21.13
N ALA A 17 -23.15 6.73 21.94
CA ALA A 17 -23.99 6.38 23.10
C ALA A 17 -25.27 5.63 22.71
N GLU A 18 -25.78 5.84 21.49
CA GLU A 18 -26.95 5.16 20.95
C GLU A 18 -26.62 3.85 20.23
N GLY A 19 -25.32 3.44 20.22
CA GLY A 19 -24.86 2.21 19.59
C GLY A 19 -24.75 2.30 18.06
N ARG A 20 -24.75 3.49 17.48
CA ARG A 20 -24.58 3.69 16.02
C ARG A 20 -23.10 3.68 15.66
N GLU A 21 -22.76 3.03 14.57
CA GLU A 21 -21.39 2.91 14.10
C GLU A 21 -20.90 4.25 13.53
N LEU A 22 -19.89 4.83 14.18
CA LEU A 22 -19.27 6.09 13.79
C LEU A 22 -18.14 5.90 12.77
N TYR A 23 -17.29 4.90 13.00
CA TYR A 23 -16.10 4.67 12.21
C TYR A 23 -15.68 3.20 12.26
N VAL A 24 -15.15 2.69 11.15
CA VAL A 24 -14.53 1.36 11.04
C VAL A 24 -13.09 1.54 10.56
N GLY A 25 -12.15 0.81 11.17
CA GLY A 25 -10.75 0.81 10.75
C GLY A 25 -10.04 -0.50 11.02
N LYS A 26 -9.01 -0.82 10.21
CA LYS A 26 -8.14 -1.98 10.41
C LYS A 26 -6.91 -1.64 11.25
N ALA A 27 -6.36 -2.65 11.91
CA ALA A 27 -5.11 -2.56 12.67
C ALA A 27 -4.31 -3.85 12.59
N VAL A 28 -2.98 -3.73 12.62
CA VAL A 28 -2.06 -4.85 12.86
C VAL A 28 -2.02 -5.16 14.36
N ASP A 29 -2.19 -4.14 15.19
CA ASP A 29 -2.31 -4.21 16.65
C ASP A 29 -3.48 -3.30 17.06
N LEU A 30 -4.59 -3.92 17.42
CA LEU A 30 -5.84 -3.23 17.78
C LEU A 30 -5.64 -2.25 18.93
N ARG A 31 -4.94 -2.65 20.01
CA ARG A 31 -4.71 -1.81 21.17
C ARG A 31 -3.88 -0.58 20.84
N LYS A 32 -2.73 -0.76 20.18
CA LYS A 32 -1.86 0.35 19.77
C LYS A 32 -2.57 1.32 18.84
N ARG A 33 -3.32 0.79 17.88
CA ARG A 33 -4.04 1.60 16.90
C ARG A 33 -5.12 2.46 17.54
N VAL A 34 -5.97 1.88 18.39
CA VAL A 34 -7.03 2.61 19.09
C VAL A 34 -6.44 3.65 20.03
N ALA A 35 -5.36 3.31 20.77
CA ALA A 35 -4.65 4.27 21.60
C ALA A 35 -4.09 5.47 20.82
N SER A 36 -3.62 5.25 19.59
CA SER A 36 -3.08 6.32 18.73
C SER A 36 -4.10 7.40 18.36
N TYR A 37 -5.40 7.09 18.37
CA TYR A 37 -6.46 8.08 18.09
C TYR A 37 -6.59 9.13 19.20
N LEU A 38 -6.33 8.77 20.46
CA LEU A 38 -6.32 9.72 21.57
C LEU A 38 -5.20 10.76 21.41
N SER A 39 -4.04 10.32 20.93
CA SER A 39 -2.91 11.21 20.64
C SER A 39 -3.18 12.06 19.39
N ALA A 40 -3.77 11.48 18.35
CA ALA A 40 -4.15 12.18 17.13
C ALA A 40 -5.24 13.24 17.38
N ALA A 41 -6.20 12.98 18.27
CA ALA A 41 -7.27 13.92 18.65
C ALA A 41 -6.74 15.24 19.24
N ARG A 42 -5.52 15.25 19.79
CA ARG A 42 -4.88 16.48 20.29
C ARG A 42 -4.41 17.41 19.17
N ARG A 43 -4.14 16.87 17.98
CA ARG A 43 -3.51 17.60 16.84
C ARG A 43 -4.45 17.78 15.65
N ASP A 44 -5.52 16.99 15.57
CA ASP A 44 -6.46 16.99 14.45
C ASP A 44 -7.89 17.21 14.95
N LEU A 45 -8.51 18.32 14.54
CA LEU A 45 -9.89 18.70 14.91
C LEU A 45 -10.92 17.63 14.56
N ARG A 46 -10.69 16.92 13.48
CA ARG A 46 -11.57 15.87 12.99
C ARG A 46 -11.47 14.61 13.83
N MET A 47 -10.23 14.19 14.17
CA MET A 47 -10.02 13.09 15.11
C MET A 47 -10.57 13.43 16.48
N ARG A 48 -10.46 14.69 16.91
CA ARG A 48 -11.08 15.19 18.13
C ARG A 48 -12.61 15.04 18.09
N ARG A 49 -13.24 15.45 16.98
CA ARG A 49 -14.68 15.31 16.80
C ARG A 49 -15.16 13.85 16.76
N LEU A 50 -14.37 12.94 16.16
CA LEU A 50 -14.65 11.51 16.21
C LEU A 50 -14.56 11.00 17.65
N VAL A 51 -13.40 11.20 18.28
CA VAL A 51 -13.12 10.67 19.63
C VAL A 51 -14.10 11.20 20.68
N SER A 52 -14.59 12.45 20.56
CA SER A 52 -15.56 13.03 21.50
C SER A 52 -16.97 12.40 21.41
N GLN A 53 -17.25 11.62 20.39
CA GLN A 53 -18.55 10.94 20.20
C GLN A 53 -18.46 9.45 20.49
N VAL A 54 -17.24 8.88 20.69
CA VAL A 54 -17.05 7.45 20.90
C VAL A 54 -17.30 7.08 22.36
N GLU A 55 -18.32 6.23 22.58
CA GLU A 55 -18.63 5.63 23.89
C GLU A 55 -18.20 4.16 23.98
N GLU A 56 -18.26 3.41 22.87
CA GLU A 56 -17.93 2.00 22.82
C GLU A 56 -16.96 1.71 21.67
N VAL A 57 -16.07 0.73 21.88
CA VAL A 57 -15.20 0.18 20.85
C VAL A 57 -15.45 -1.31 20.76
N ARG A 58 -15.97 -1.78 19.63
CA ARG A 58 -16.04 -3.20 19.28
C ARG A 58 -14.91 -3.57 18.35
N TRP A 59 -14.51 -4.84 18.38
CA TRP A 59 -13.46 -5.34 17.50
C TRP A 59 -13.74 -6.74 17.02
N ILE A 60 -13.13 -7.12 15.92
CA ILE A 60 -13.17 -8.45 15.33
C ILE A 60 -11.72 -8.80 14.99
N GLY A 61 -11.21 -9.88 15.58
CA GLY A 61 -9.88 -10.40 15.26
C GLY A 61 -9.80 -10.89 13.81
N ALA A 62 -8.65 -10.71 13.20
CA ALA A 62 -8.34 -11.22 11.86
C ALA A 62 -7.05 -12.04 11.92
N SER A 63 -6.95 -13.08 11.07
CA SER A 63 -5.77 -13.94 11.03
C SER A 63 -4.53 -13.22 10.45
N ASP A 64 -4.73 -12.17 9.66
CA ASP A 64 -3.68 -11.36 9.04
C ASP A 64 -4.19 -10.01 8.52
N GLU A 65 -3.27 -9.19 7.98
CA GLU A 65 -3.58 -7.88 7.42
C GLU A 65 -4.47 -7.92 6.17
N VAL A 66 -4.41 -9.00 5.37
CA VAL A 66 -5.23 -9.15 4.16
C VAL A 66 -6.67 -9.43 4.55
N GLU A 67 -6.89 -10.29 5.55
CA GLU A 67 -8.21 -10.55 6.08
C GLU A 67 -8.79 -9.30 6.76
N ALA A 68 -7.99 -8.59 7.58
CA ALA A 68 -8.39 -7.33 8.18
C ALA A 68 -8.79 -6.27 7.13
N LEU A 69 -8.02 -6.16 6.04
CA LEU A 69 -8.31 -5.25 4.93
C LEU A 69 -9.64 -5.58 4.23
N ILE A 70 -9.87 -6.86 3.95
CA ILE A 70 -11.11 -7.34 3.31
C ILE A 70 -12.31 -7.13 4.23
N MET A 71 -12.13 -7.40 5.51
CA MET A 71 -13.16 -7.25 6.55
C MET A 71 -13.53 -5.76 6.74
N GLU A 72 -12.53 -4.87 6.83
CA GLU A 72 -12.74 -3.42 6.91
C GLU A 72 -13.56 -2.90 5.71
N ALA A 73 -13.15 -3.26 4.48
CA ALA A 73 -13.85 -2.83 3.27
C ALA A 73 -15.30 -3.35 3.22
N ARG A 74 -15.53 -4.57 3.71
CA ARG A 74 -16.88 -5.15 3.82
C ARG A 74 -17.73 -4.38 4.83
N LEU A 75 -17.23 -4.15 6.04
CA LEU A 75 -17.94 -3.46 7.11
C LEU A 75 -18.25 -2.00 6.73
N ILE A 76 -17.30 -1.27 6.13
CA ILE A 76 -17.55 0.10 5.64
C ILE A 76 -18.69 0.12 4.62
N ARG A 77 -18.77 -0.86 3.72
CA ARG A 77 -19.84 -0.95 2.73
C ARG A 77 -21.19 -1.28 3.35
N GLU A 78 -21.21 -2.19 4.34
CA GLU A 78 -22.44 -2.67 5.00
C GLU A 78 -22.97 -1.62 5.98
N LEU A 79 -22.13 -1.07 6.85
CA LEU A 79 -22.52 -0.16 7.93
C LEU A 79 -22.56 1.32 7.50
N LYS A 80 -21.83 1.69 6.47
CA LYS A 80 -21.71 3.06 5.94
C LYS A 80 -21.42 4.12 7.02
N PRO A 81 -20.41 3.94 7.88
CA PRO A 81 -20.20 4.79 9.03
C PRO A 81 -19.93 6.24 8.61
N PRO A 82 -20.50 7.26 9.30
CA PRO A 82 -20.42 8.64 8.87
C PRO A 82 -19.01 9.19 8.78
N PHE A 83 -18.10 8.79 9.68
CA PHE A 83 -16.73 9.27 9.66
C PHE A 83 -15.84 8.55 8.60
N ASN A 84 -16.19 7.35 8.12
CA ASN A 84 -15.60 6.78 6.93
C ASN A 84 -16.13 7.44 5.67
N LEU A 85 -17.43 7.79 5.63
CA LEU A 85 -18.07 8.43 4.50
C LEU A 85 -17.77 9.93 4.44
N ALA A 86 -17.64 10.62 5.59
CA ALA A 86 -17.26 12.03 5.67
C ALA A 86 -15.78 12.29 5.31
N LEU A 87 -14.98 11.24 5.10
CA LEU A 87 -13.74 11.31 4.30
C LEU A 87 -14.08 11.57 2.82
N LYS A 88 -15.30 12.04 2.56
CA LYS A 88 -15.90 12.33 1.27
C LYS A 88 -15.19 13.48 0.54
N ASN A 89 -14.28 13.05 -0.29
CA ASN A 89 -14.61 13.02 -1.73
C ASN A 89 -14.66 11.54 -2.13
N THR A 90 -15.80 11.01 -2.46
CA THR A 90 -16.08 9.63 -2.86
C THR A 90 -15.21 9.16 -4.05
N ASP A 91 -14.59 10.08 -4.77
CA ASP A 91 -13.67 9.83 -5.89
C ASP A 91 -12.26 9.38 -5.47
N PHE A 92 -11.96 9.29 -4.18
CA PHE A 92 -10.61 8.99 -3.71
C PHE A 92 -10.36 7.55 -3.25
N TYR A 93 -11.40 6.80 -2.90
CA TYR A 93 -11.20 5.43 -2.46
C TYR A 93 -11.05 4.47 -3.62
N PRO A 94 -9.99 3.64 -3.63
CA PRO A 94 -9.83 2.63 -4.65
C PRO A 94 -10.82 1.49 -4.47
N TYR A 95 -11.27 0.99 -5.60
CA TYR A 95 -12.01 -0.25 -5.76
C TYR A 95 -11.17 -1.25 -6.53
N LEU A 96 -11.36 -2.51 -6.22
CA LEU A 96 -10.89 -3.59 -7.05
C LEU A 96 -11.95 -3.86 -8.12
N GLU A 97 -11.60 -3.66 -9.38
CA GLU A 97 -12.47 -3.90 -10.51
C GLU A 97 -12.11 -5.22 -11.20
N ILE A 98 -13.13 -6.03 -11.46
CA ILE A 98 -13.05 -7.27 -12.21
C ILE A 98 -13.96 -7.11 -13.43
N THR A 99 -13.40 -7.09 -14.63
CA THR A 99 -14.11 -6.80 -15.89
C THR A 99 -14.89 -8.03 -16.37
N LEU A 100 -15.99 -8.37 -15.73
CA LEU A 100 -16.77 -9.59 -16.03
C LEU A 100 -17.42 -9.58 -17.41
N GLY A 101 -17.54 -8.42 -18.05
CA GLY A 101 -18.01 -8.27 -19.43
C GLY A 101 -17.04 -8.79 -20.48
N GLU A 102 -15.75 -8.98 -20.13
CA GLU A 102 -14.74 -9.56 -21.02
C GLU A 102 -14.78 -11.10 -20.98
N ASP A 103 -14.44 -11.76 -22.06
CA ASP A 103 -14.35 -13.24 -22.08
C ASP A 103 -13.32 -13.76 -21.07
N PHE A 104 -12.20 -13.04 -20.95
CA PHE A 104 -11.16 -13.28 -19.97
C PHE A 104 -11.04 -12.05 -19.07
N PRO A 105 -11.80 -11.97 -17.95
CA PRO A 105 -11.79 -10.83 -17.06
C PRO A 105 -10.39 -10.45 -16.58
N ARG A 106 -10.10 -9.17 -16.50
CA ARG A 106 -8.89 -8.64 -15.87
C ARG A 106 -9.21 -8.05 -14.49
N VAL A 107 -8.18 -7.96 -13.68
CA VAL A 107 -8.26 -7.38 -12.36
C VAL A 107 -7.42 -6.11 -12.34
N ARG A 108 -8.01 -5.00 -11.90
CA ARG A 108 -7.34 -3.70 -11.77
C ARG A 108 -7.86 -2.91 -10.58
N ILE A 109 -7.07 -1.94 -10.13
CA ILE A 109 -7.49 -0.96 -9.14
C ILE A 109 -8.04 0.25 -9.89
N THR A 110 -9.25 0.70 -9.54
CA THR A 110 -9.89 1.91 -10.07
C THR A 110 -10.41 2.78 -8.94
N ARG A 111 -10.51 4.08 -9.18
CA ARG A 111 -11.19 5.03 -8.27
C ARG A 111 -12.55 5.47 -8.78
N THR A 112 -12.81 5.22 -10.05
CA THR A 112 -14.03 5.61 -10.75
C THR A 112 -14.78 4.38 -11.27
N PRO A 113 -15.64 3.75 -10.45
CA PRO A 113 -16.51 2.67 -10.93
C PRO A 113 -17.45 3.22 -12.00
N SER A 114 -17.29 2.82 -13.26
CA SER A 114 -18.07 3.34 -14.38
C SER A 114 -18.73 2.25 -15.23
N ASP A 115 -18.16 1.04 -15.28
CA ASP A 115 -18.69 -0.05 -16.12
C ASP A 115 -19.67 -0.93 -15.34
N ARG A 116 -20.94 -0.95 -15.79
CA ARG A 116 -22.00 -1.79 -15.20
C ARG A 116 -21.79 -3.29 -15.37
N LYS A 117 -20.96 -3.71 -16.32
CA LYS A 117 -20.62 -5.12 -16.58
C LYS A 117 -19.43 -5.60 -15.73
N SER A 118 -18.77 -4.69 -15.05
CA SER A 118 -17.68 -5.00 -14.14
C SER A 118 -18.18 -5.25 -12.72
N ARG A 119 -17.47 -6.08 -11.97
CA ARG A 119 -17.67 -6.25 -10.54
C ARG A 119 -16.68 -5.40 -9.77
N TYR A 120 -17.20 -4.65 -8.79
CA TYR A 120 -16.39 -3.82 -7.92
C TYR A 120 -16.40 -4.39 -6.49
N ILE A 121 -15.22 -4.47 -5.87
CA ILE A 121 -15.04 -4.85 -4.47
C ILE A 121 -14.33 -3.69 -3.77
N GLY A 122 -14.78 -3.27 -2.63
CA GLY A 122 -14.32 -2.11 -1.87
C GLY A 122 -15.51 -1.30 -1.34
N PRO A 123 -15.32 -0.04 -0.93
CA PRO A 123 -14.08 0.76 -1.04
C PRO A 123 -12.97 0.29 -0.10
N PHE A 124 -11.71 0.45 -0.51
CA PHE A 124 -10.55 0.16 0.33
C PHE A 124 -9.92 1.46 0.83
N THR A 125 -9.61 1.52 2.12
CA THR A 125 -9.02 2.72 2.73
C THR A 125 -7.52 2.83 2.49
N ASP A 126 -6.84 1.70 2.23
CA ASP A 126 -5.39 1.59 2.08
C ASP A 126 -5.00 0.97 0.73
N VAL A 127 -4.57 1.83 -0.20
CA VAL A 127 -4.09 1.40 -1.54
C VAL A 127 -2.82 0.55 -1.45
N GLY A 128 -1.95 0.82 -0.50
CA GLY A 128 -0.70 0.09 -0.30
C GLY A 128 -0.98 -1.36 0.11
N ALA A 129 -1.82 -1.53 1.13
CA ALA A 129 -2.25 -2.85 1.58
C ALA A 129 -3.02 -3.60 0.48
N LEU A 130 -3.90 -2.92 -0.29
CA LEU A 130 -4.59 -3.53 -1.42
C LEU A 130 -3.62 -4.05 -2.49
N ARG A 131 -2.59 -3.28 -2.82
CA ARG A 131 -1.56 -3.71 -3.79
C ARG A 131 -0.76 -4.90 -3.29
N LEU A 132 -0.43 -4.94 -2.00
CA LEU A 132 0.26 -6.08 -1.38
C LEU A 132 -0.63 -7.32 -1.41
N ALA A 133 -1.91 -7.20 -1.03
CA ALA A 133 -2.88 -8.29 -1.10
C ALA A 133 -3.03 -8.84 -2.52
N LEU A 134 -3.10 -7.97 -3.54
CA LEU A 134 -3.15 -8.39 -4.95
C LEU A 134 -1.89 -9.11 -5.40
N ARG A 135 -0.71 -8.62 -5.02
CA ARG A 135 0.57 -9.29 -5.33
C ARG A 135 0.64 -10.69 -4.71
N ALA A 136 0.18 -10.84 -3.47
CA ALA A 136 0.13 -12.11 -2.78
C ALA A 136 -0.90 -13.08 -3.42
N ALA A 137 -2.04 -12.57 -3.88
CA ALA A 137 -3.09 -13.37 -4.52
C ALA A 137 -2.77 -13.76 -5.96
N GLN A 138 -1.98 -12.97 -6.69
CA GLN A 138 -1.75 -13.18 -8.12
C GLN A 138 -1.13 -14.54 -8.47
N PRO A 139 -0.11 -15.08 -7.76
CA PRO A 139 0.42 -16.42 -8.02
C PRO A 139 -0.60 -17.55 -7.79
N VAL A 140 -1.56 -17.34 -6.89
CA VAL A 140 -2.59 -18.33 -6.53
C VAL A 140 -3.69 -18.39 -7.58
N PHE A 141 -4.18 -17.21 -8.02
CA PHE A 141 -5.32 -17.12 -8.94
C PHE A 141 -4.93 -16.91 -10.39
N ARG A 142 -3.70 -16.51 -10.68
CA ARG A 142 -3.08 -16.32 -12.00
C ARG A 142 -3.91 -15.49 -12.96
N PHE A 143 -4.52 -14.41 -12.44
CA PHE A 143 -5.34 -13.50 -13.25
C PHE A 143 -4.50 -12.52 -14.06
N ARG A 144 -5.06 -12.05 -15.16
CA ARG A 144 -4.42 -11.02 -16.00
C ARG A 144 -4.70 -9.61 -15.46
N THR A 145 -3.72 -8.74 -15.66
CA THR A 145 -3.79 -7.30 -15.35
C THR A 145 -3.62 -6.42 -16.60
N CYS A 146 -3.26 -7.03 -17.73
CA CYS A 146 -2.98 -6.33 -18.98
C CYS A 146 -4.23 -5.80 -19.69
N ASN A 147 -4.06 -4.77 -20.53
CA ASN A 147 -5.14 -4.10 -21.28
C ASN A 147 -5.45 -4.74 -22.64
N ARG A 148 -4.85 -5.91 -22.98
CA ARG A 148 -5.10 -6.56 -24.26
C ARG A 148 -6.56 -7.01 -24.37
N SER A 149 -7.23 -6.75 -25.51
CA SER A 149 -8.49 -7.40 -25.83
C SER A 149 -8.24 -8.87 -26.17
N ILE A 150 -8.99 -9.77 -25.55
CA ILE A 150 -8.86 -11.21 -25.73
C ILE A 150 -10.25 -11.79 -25.86
N GLU A 151 -10.59 -12.25 -27.05
CA GLU A 151 -11.87 -12.89 -27.35
C GLU A 151 -11.74 -14.41 -27.40
N ALA A 152 -12.71 -15.12 -26.88
CA ALA A 152 -12.77 -16.57 -26.98
C ALA A 152 -13.10 -16.97 -28.45
N GLY A 153 -12.34 -17.92 -29.02
CA GLY A 153 -12.59 -18.41 -30.36
C GLY A 153 -11.97 -17.59 -31.51
N ALA A 154 -11.40 -16.41 -31.26
CA ALA A 154 -10.66 -15.70 -32.29
C ALA A 154 -9.47 -16.53 -32.79
N ARG A 155 -9.29 -16.63 -34.13
CA ARG A 155 -8.09 -17.26 -34.74
C ARG A 155 -6.85 -16.53 -34.21
N ARG A 156 -6.18 -17.12 -33.21
CA ARG A 156 -5.04 -16.51 -32.56
C ARG A 156 -3.82 -16.60 -33.45
N ARG A 157 -3.33 -15.44 -33.92
CA ARG A 157 -1.92 -15.35 -34.33
C ARG A 157 -1.11 -15.81 -33.12
N ARG A 158 -0.03 -16.58 -33.32
CA ARG A 158 0.86 -17.05 -32.24
C ARG A 158 1.38 -15.84 -31.44
N VAL A 159 0.62 -15.47 -30.43
CA VAL A 159 1.00 -14.37 -29.51
C VAL A 159 1.95 -14.97 -28.48
N ARG A 160 3.16 -14.46 -28.39
CA ARG A 160 4.08 -14.85 -27.33
C ARG A 160 3.52 -14.40 -25.98
N PRO A 161 3.49 -15.28 -24.97
CA PRO A 161 3.07 -14.90 -23.62
C PRO A 161 4.01 -13.82 -23.06
N CYS A 162 3.46 -12.94 -22.22
CA CYS A 162 4.26 -11.91 -21.57
C CYS A 162 5.00 -12.47 -20.34
N PHE A 163 5.87 -11.65 -19.75
CA PHE A 163 6.70 -12.02 -18.60
C PHE A 163 5.89 -12.59 -17.41
N ASN A 164 4.67 -12.08 -17.18
CA ASN A 164 3.80 -12.58 -16.10
C ASN A 164 3.43 -14.06 -16.22
N TYR A 165 3.42 -14.61 -17.44
CA TYR A 165 3.22 -16.05 -17.62
C TYR A 165 4.43 -16.84 -17.11
N HIS A 166 5.64 -16.42 -17.46
CA HIS A 166 6.88 -17.08 -17.03
C HIS A 166 7.09 -16.99 -15.52
N LEU A 167 6.60 -15.92 -14.89
CA LEU A 167 6.56 -15.76 -13.43
C LEU A 167 5.38 -16.47 -12.76
N ARG A 168 4.55 -17.23 -13.50
CA ARG A 168 3.33 -17.89 -13.01
C ARG A 168 2.31 -16.94 -12.36
N LEU A 169 2.29 -15.68 -12.78
CA LEU A 169 1.35 -14.65 -12.32
C LEU A 169 0.10 -14.53 -13.20
N CYS A 170 0.11 -15.15 -14.40
CA CYS A 170 -0.99 -15.13 -15.35
C CYS A 170 -0.95 -16.41 -16.19
N ASP A 171 -2.11 -17.02 -16.44
CA ASP A 171 -2.22 -18.24 -17.27
C ASP A 171 -2.17 -17.98 -18.78
N ALA A 172 -1.78 -16.79 -19.20
CA ALA A 172 -1.66 -16.38 -20.61
C ALA A 172 -2.87 -16.72 -21.49
N PRO A 173 -4.08 -16.28 -21.16
CA PRO A 173 -5.23 -16.49 -22.03
C PRO A 173 -5.04 -15.87 -23.43
N CYS A 174 -4.20 -14.84 -23.54
CA CYS A 174 -3.83 -14.22 -24.82
C CYS A 174 -3.05 -15.16 -25.77
N ALA A 175 -2.32 -16.13 -25.21
CA ALA A 175 -1.59 -17.16 -25.98
C ALA A 175 -2.39 -18.47 -26.15
N GLY A 176 -3.57 -18.56 -25.52
CA GLY A 176 -4.41 -19.74 -25.60
C GLY A 176 -4.06 -20.86 -24.65
N PHE A 177 -3.23 -20.62 -23.66
CA PHE A 177 -2.77 -21.64 -22.71
C PHE A 177 -3.81 -22.01 -21.65
N VAL A 178 -4.90 -21.24 -21.54
CA VAL A 178 -6.04 -21.54 -20.67
C VAL A 178 -7.35 -21.29 -21.42
N GLY A 179 -8.33 -22.17 -21.23
CA GLY A 179 -9.67 -22.04 -21.76
C GLY A 179 -10.48 -20.97 -21.02
N ARG A 180 -11.53 -20.43 -21.68
CA ARG A 180 -12.41 -19.39 -21.13
C ARG A 180 -13.05 -19.83 -19.81
N GLU A 181 -13.59 -21.02 -19.76
CA GLU A 181 -14.34 -21.52 -18.61
C GLU A 181 -13.43 -21.77 -17.40
N GLU A 182 -12.28 -22.38 -17.65
CA GLU A 182 -11.29 -22.62 -16.60
C GLU A 182 -10.78 -21.31 -16.02
N TYR A 183 -10.45 -20.35 -16.89
CA TYR A 183 -10.00 -19.02 -16.46
C TYR A 183 -11.08 -18.31 -15.62
N ARG A 184 -12.34 -18.34 -16.07
CA ARG A 184 -13.47 -17.73 -15.31
C ARG A 184 -13.74 -18.43 -13.98
N ARG A 185 -13.50 -19.74 -13.85
CA ARG A 185 -13.55 -20.44 -12.54
C ARG A 185 -12.50 -19.85 -11.57
N LYS A 186 -11.27 -19.61 -12.05
CA LYS A 186 -10.21 -19.01 -11.23
C LYS A 186 -10.56 -17.56 -10.81
N VAL A 187 -11.16 -16.78 -11.70
CA VAL A 187 -11.65 -15.43 -11.41
C VAL A 187 -12.81 -15.45 -10.40
N LYS A 188 -13.74 -16.41 -10.50
CA LYS A 188 -14.81 -16.58 -9.49
C LYS A 188 -14.22 -16.89 -8.10
N ALA A 189 -13.23 -17.77 -8.03
CA ALA A 189 -12.52 -18.08 -6.79
C ALA A 189 -11.83 -16.84 -6.19
N PHE A 190 -11.19 -16.03 -7.03
CA PHE A 190 -10.61 -14.75 -6.63
C PHE A 190 -11.67 -13.78 -6.06
N ILE A 191 -12.85 -13.68 -6.70
CA ILE A 191 -13.94 -12.84 -6.21
C ILE A 191 -14.44 -13.33 -4.84
N LEU A 192 -14.58 -14.64 -4.64
CA LEU A 192 -14.99 -15.20 -3.34
C LEU A 192 -13.97 -14.85 -2.25
N PHE A 193 -12.68 -14.98 -2.54
CA PHE A 193 -11.62 -14.64 -1.61
C PHE A 193 -11.69 -13.16 -1.18
N PHE A 194 -11.70 -12.23 -2.15
CA PHE A 194 -11.78 -10.79 -1.84
C PHE A 194 -13.17 -10.32 -1.36
N SER A 195 -14.17 -11.17 -1.41
CA SER A 195 -15.49 -10.92 -0.79
C SER A 195 -15.59 -11.44 0.66
N GLY A 196 -14.50 -11.89 1.26
CA GLY A 196 -14.45 -12.41 2.63
C GLY A 196 -15.06 -13.82 2.78
N LYS A 197 -15.15 -14.58 1.69
CA LYS A 197 -15.71 -15.96 1.68
C LYS A 197 -14.61 -17.01 1.50
N LYS A 198 -13.44 -16.79 2.10
CA LYS A 198 -12.25 -17.64 1.98
C LYS A 198 -12.51 -19.07 2.44
N GLU A 199 -13.15 -19.25 3.61
CA GLU A 199 -13.44 -20.56 4.15
C GLU A 199 -14.39 -21.38 3.25
N ASN A 200 -15.36 -20.72 2.62
CA ASN A 200 -16.24 -21.37 1.66
C ASN A 200 -15.48 -21.80 0.41
N LEU A 201 -14.51 -20.98 -0.04
CA LEU A 201 -13.64 -21.31 -1.15
C LEU A 201 -12.75 -22.52 -0.83
N ILE A 202 -12.12 -22.55 0.35
CA ILE A 202 -11.27 -23.65 0.78
C ILE A 202 -12.07 -24.95 0.83
N ARG A 203 -13.24 -24.95 1.47
CA ARG A 203 -14.12 -26.13 1.53
C ARG A 203 -14.54 -26.65 0.15
N GLU A 204 -14.78 -25.75 -0.80
CA GLU A 204 -15.12 -26.15 -2.17
C GLU A 204 -13.93 -26.78 -2.89
N LEU A 205 -12.73 -26.22 -2.74
CA LEU A 205 -11.50 -26.79 -3.31
C LEU A 205 -11.14 -28.14 -2.67
N GLU A 206 -11.38 -28.32 -1.38
CA GLU A 206 -11.19 -29.61 -0.69
C GLU A 206 -12.10 -30.68 -1.27
N ARG A 207 -13.39 -30.37 -1.47
CA ARG A 207 -14.33 -31.29 -2.11
C ARG A 207 -13.92 -31.65 -3.56
N GLN A 208 -13.39 -30.68 -4.31
CA GLN A 208 -12.89 -30.94 -5.66
C GLN A 208 -11.64 -31.81 -5.64
N MET A 209 -10.74 -31.59 -4.69
CA MET A 209 -9.52 -32.38 -4.49
C MET A 209 -9.86 -33.84 -4.16
N GLU A 210 -10.80 -34.07 -3.23
CA GLU A 210 -11.26 -35.40 -2.85
C GLU A 210 -11.89 -36.15 -4.03
N ARG A 211 -12.72 -35.46 -4.83
CA ARG A 211 -13.30 -36.06 -6.05
C ARG A 211 -12.22 -36.42 -7.08
N ALA A 212 -11.27 -35.51 -7.34
CA ALA A 212 -10.19 -35.77 -8.26
C ALA A 212 -9.33 -36.95 -7.81
N ALA A 213 -9.08 -37.08 -6.50
CA ALA A 213 -8.37 -38.23 -5.92
C ALA A 213 -9.16 -39.55 -6.06
N ALA A 214 -10.47 -39.51 -5.81
CA ALA A 214 -11.35 -40.67 -5.97
C ALA A 214 -11.46 -41.16 -7.41
N GLU A 215 -11.36 -40.23 -8.38
CA GLU A 215 -11.33 -40.49 -9.82
C GLU A 215 -9.93 -40.81 -10.35
N LEU A 216 -8.94 -41.01 -9.46
CA LEU A 216 -7.54 -41.30 -9.75
C LEU A 216 -6.82 -40.20 -10.58
N ARG A 217 -7.37 -38.97 -10.60
CA ARG A 217 -6.76 -37.79 -11.25
C ARG A 217 -5.77 -37.12 -10.30
N PHE A 218 -4.68 -37.82 -10.00
CA PHE A 218 -3.74 -37.44 -8.96
C PHE A 218 -3.01 -36.11 -9.22
N GLU A 219 -2.72 -35.77 -10.46
CA GLU A 219 -2.10 -34.48 -10.82
C GLU A 219 -3.03 -33.30 -10.49
N GLU A 220 -4.31 -33.42 -10.84
CA GLU A 220 -5.33 -32.43 -10.51
C GLU A 220 -5.55 -32.31 -9.00
N ALA A 221 -5.60 -33.43 -8.29
CA ALA A 221 -5.68 -33.44 -6.83
C ALA A 221 -4.47 -32.75 -6.17
N ALA A 222 -3.26 -32.99 -6.71
CA ALA A 222 -2.04 -32.33 -6.21
C ALA A 222 -2.06 -30.81 -6.46
N GLU A 223 -2.50 -30.35 -7.63
CA GLU A 223 -2.67 -28.91 -7.92
C GLU A 223 -3.68 -28.25 -6.97
N LEU A 224 -4.82 -28.91 -6.72
CA LEU A 224 -5.84 -28.42 -5.79
C LEU A 224 -5.30 -28.34 -4.36
N ARG A 225 -4.57 -29.38 -3.90
CA ARG A 225 -3.90 -29.38 -2.59
C ARG A 225 -2.93 -28.22 -2.45
N ASP A 226 -2.10 -27.99 -3.45
CA ASP A 226 -1.11 -26.92 -3.41
C ASP A 226 -1.76 -25.53 -3.44
N ARG A 227 -2.90 -25.42 -4.13
CA ARG A 227 -3.72 -24.20 -4.16
C ARG A 227 -4.40 -23.93 -2.81
N ILE A 228 -4.94 -24.96 -2.14
CA ILE A 228 -5.49 -24.87 -0.78
C ILE A 228 -4.39 -24.42 0.19
N ARG A 229 -3.20 -25.04 0.10
CA ARG A 229 -2.04 -24.67 0.92
C ARG A 229 -1.64 -23.21 0.70
N ALA A 230 -1.61 -22.75 -0.54
CA ALA A 230 -1.31 -21.36 -0.87
C ALA A 230 -2.38 -20.39 -0.33
N LEU A 231 -3.67 -20.73 -0.44
CA LEU A 231 -4.76 -19.94 0.12
C LEU A 231 -4.70 -19.86 1.65
N ARG A 232 -4.37 -20.96 2.32
CA ARG A 232 -4.14 -20.96 3.77
C ARG A 232 -2.94 -20.08 4.16
N LYS A 233 -1.85 -20.11 3.37
CA LYS A 233 -0.67 -19.27 3.58
C LYS A 233 -0.89 -17.79 3.29
N LEU A 234 -1.85 -17.43 2.43
CA LEU A 234 -2.23 -16.01 2.23
C LEU A 234 -2.76 -15.36 3.51
N SER A 235 -3.05 -16.17 4.54
CA SER A 235 -3.49 -15.75 5.86
C SER A 235 -2.37 -15.80 6.91
N SER A 236 -1.18 -16.27 6.56
CA SER A 236 -0.03 -16.27 7.47
C SER A 236 0.91 -15.13 7.07
N PRO A 237 1.48 -14.37 8.00
CA PRO A 237 2.49 -13.38 7.66
C PRO A 237 3.64 -14.11 6.96
N GLY A 238 3.69 -14.03 5.64
CA GLY A 238 4.81 -14.53 4.86
C GLY A 238 6.05 -13.67 5.11
N PRO A 239 7.28 -14.18 4.81
CA PRO A 239 8.53 -13.48 5.07
C PRO A 239 8.75 -12.20 4.23
N TYR A 240 7.75 -11.73 3.50
CA TYR A 240 7.68 -10.38 2.94
C TYR A 240 7.08 -9.38 3.95
N GLN A 241 7.47 -9.49 5.21
CA GLN A 241 7.61 -8.29 5.99
C GLN A 241 8.74 -7.48 5.32
N ARG A 242 8.38 -6.55 4.41
CA ARG A 242 9.03 -5.27 4.56
C ARG A 242 8.83 -4.97 6.05
N LYS A 243 9.91 -4.92 6.79
CA LYS A 243 10.00 -3.98 7.90
C LYS A 243 9.61 -2.64 7.28
N ALA A 244 8.31 -2.34 7.22
CA ALA A 244 7.89 -1.00 7.41
C ALA A 244 8.53 -0.72 8.75
N VAL A 245 9.58 0.07 8.74
CA VAL A 245 10.02 0.79 9.91
C VAL A 245 8.75 1.55 10.27
N THR A 246 8.00 0.96 11.18
CA THR A 246 6.84 1.60 11.77
C THR A 246 7.49 2.68 12.59
N PHE A 247 7.40 3.93 12.14
CA PHE A 247 7.78 5.13 12.87
C PHE A 247 7.02 5.27 14.22
N VAL A 248 6.45 4.19 14.72
CA VAL A 248 5.61 4.12 15.93
C VAL A 248 6.44 3.80 17.18
N ASP A 249 7.67 3.29 17.04
CA ASP A 249 8.60 3.05 18.17
C ASP A 249 9.78 4.03 18.20
N MET A 250 9.78 5.06 17.36
CA MET A 250 10.74 6.15 17.50
C MET A 250 10.14 7.17 18.49
N GLU A 251 10.74 7.30 19.64
CA GLU A 251 10.66 8.50 20.44
C GLU A 251 11.43 9.58 19.66
N PRO A 252 10.75 10.52 18.96
CA PRO A 252 11.44 11.44 18.03
C PRO A 252 12.49 12.27 18.74
N GLU A 253 12.21 12.65 19.98
CA GLU A 253 13.10 13.42 20.84
C GLU A 253 14.37 12.63 21.19
N LYS A 254 14.24 11.33 21.47
CA LYS A 254 15.37 10.45 21.71
C LYS A 254 16.22 10.23 20.45
N ALA A 255 15.58 10.04 19.28
CA ALA A 255 16.30 9.92 18.01
C ALA A 255 17.08 11.18 17.67
N LEU A 256 16.51 12.37 17.93
CA LEU A 256 17.22 13.64 17.74
C LEU A 256 18.37 13.82 18.74
N ALA A 257 18.21 13.38 19.98
CA ALA A 257 19.26 13.39 20.99
C ALA A 257 20.41 12.45 20.63
N GLU A 258 20.12 11.22 20.18
CA GLU A 258 21.11 10.27 19.68
C GLU A 258 21.86 10.81 18.45
N LEU A 259 21.14 11.49 17.54
CA LEU A 259 21.73 12.10 16.34
C LEU A 259 22.65 13.28 16.72
N LYS A 260 22.23 14.12 17.67
CA LYS A 260 23.04 15.20 18.24
C LYS A 260 24.37 14.66 18.79
N GLU A 261 24.30 13.62 19.61
CA GLU A 261 25.48 12.99 20.23
C GLU A 261 26.39 12.36 19.17
N ALA A 262 25.82 11.59 18.23
CA ALA A 262 26.57 10.91 17.18
C ALA A 262 27.30 11.86 16.24
N LEU A 263 26.75 13.05 15.99
CA LEU A 263 27.35 14.08 15.11
C LEU A 263 28.11 15.16 15.87
N GLY A 264 28.11 15.16 17.20
CA GLY A 264 28.76 16.17 18.04
C GLY A 264 28.19 17.56 17.86
N LEU A 265 26.86 17.68 17.67
CA LEU A 265 26.20 18.96 17.47
C LEU A 265 25.93 19.66 18.81
N ASP A 266 25.96 20.99 18.83
CA ASP A 266 25.66 21.79 20.02
C ASP A 266 24.18 21.68 20.41
N GLU A 267 23.28 21.61 19.40
CA GLU A 267 21.82 21.49 19.58
C GLU A 267 21.26 20.32 18.79
N ALA A 268 20.09 19.81 19.22
CA ALA A 268 19.41 18.77 18.47
C ALA A 268 18.87 19.32 17.13
N PRO A 269 19.10 18.64 16.00
CA PRO A 269 18.70 19.14 14.69
C PRO A 269 17.19 18.96 14.48
N GLU A 270 16.41 19.98 14.85
CA GLU A 270 14.94 19.90 14.73
C GLU A 270 14.42 19.92 13.30
N TRP A 271 15.16 20.56 12.39
CA TRP A 271 14.80 20.65 10.96
C TRP A 271 15.89 20.05 10.10
N ILE A 272 15.62 18.84 9.58
CA ILE A 272 16.60 18.08 8.79
C ILE A 272 16.11 18.00 7.34
N GLU A 273 16.97 18.36 6.39
CA GLU A 273 16.68 18.21 4.96
C GLU A 273 17.61 17.16 4.34
N GLY A 274 17.01 16.15 3.69
CA GLY A 274 17.72 15.11 2.95
C GLY A 274 17.60 15.31 1.45
N TYR A 275 18.70 15.15 0.71
CA TYR A 275 18.78 15.36 -0.73
C TYR A 275 19.30 14.14 -1.46
N ASP A 276 18.66 13.82 -2.58
CA ASP A 276 19.03 12.74 -3.49
C ASP A 276 18.87 13.19 -4.94
N ILE A 277 19.80 12.76 -5.82
CA ILE A 277 19.73 12.97 -7.26
C ILE A 277 19.42 11.65 -7.94
N SER A 278 18.31 11.62 -8.66
CA SER A 278 17.90 10.45 -9.45
C SER A 278 18.05 10.77 -10.94
N ASN A 279 18.95 10.04 -11.61
CA ASN A 279 19.20 10.18 -13.04
C ASN A 279 18.60 8.98 -13.79
N LEU A 280 17.49 9.19 -14.51
CA LEU A 280 16.82 8.19 -15.33
C LEU A 280 17.22 8.38 -16.80
N GLY A 281 18.38 7.84 -17.19
CA GLY A 281 18.74 7.67 -18.61
C GLY A 281 19.09 8.93 -19.39
N GLY A 282 19.61 9.97 -18.78
CA GLY A 282 20.30 11.07 -19.49
C GLY A 282 19.44 12.27 -19.93
N GLU A 283 18.12 12.19 -19.98
CA GLU A 283 17.28 13.29 -20.50
C GLU A 283 16.45 14.05 -19.44
N SER A 284 16.37 13.57 -18.20
CA SER A 284 15.55 14.23 -17.17
C SER A 284 16.04 13.92 -15.75
N ALA A 285 17.16 14.50 -15.35
CA ALA A 285 17.63 14.41 -13.98
C ALA A 285 16.71 15.21 -13.03
N VAL A 286 16.39 14.61 -11.89
CA VAL A 286 15.51 15.20 -10.86
C VAL A 286 16.20 15.10 -9.50
N GLY A 287 16.37 16.23 -8.83
CA GLY A 287 16.72 16.25 -7.41
C GLY A 287 15.47 16.17 -6.54
N SER A 288 15.54 15.44 -5.44
CA SER A 288 14.48 15.34 -4.45
C SER A 288 14.96 15.87 -3.10
N ARG A 289 14.07 16.63 -2.41
CA ARG A 289 14.24 17.04 -1.01
C ARG A 289 13.19 16.34 -0.17
N VAL A 290 13.62 15.70 0.89
CA VAL A 290 12.79 15.21 1.99
C VAL A 290 13.07 16.01 3.24
N VAL A 291 12.08 16.17 4.11
CA VAL A 291 12.19 16.99 5.32
C VAL A 291 11.70 16.22 6.52
N PHE A 292 12.46 16.32 7.61
CA PHE A 292 12.04 15.91 8.95
C PHE A 292 11.96 17.15 9.84
N ALA A 293 10.87 17.27 10.59
CA ALA A 293 10.66 18.33 11.57
C ALA A 293 10.37 17.68 12.94
N GLY A 294 11.12 18.05 13.97
CA GLY A 294 11.00 17.45 15.29
C GLY A 294 11.16 15.93 15.29
N GLY A 295 12.06 15.38 14.45
CA GLY A 295 12.31 13.94 14.30
C GLY A 295 11.25 13.17 13.50
N LEU A 296 10.22 13.83 12.97
CA LEU A 296 9.13 13.21 12.19
C LEU A 296 9.14 13.66 10.72
N PRO A 297 8.79 12.81 9.75
CA PRO A 297 8.69 13.19 8.35
C PRO A 297 7.68 14.32 8.12
N PHE A 298 8.14 15.45 7.57
CA PHE A 298 7.31 16.60 7.24
C PHE A 298 7.06 16.67 5.74
N LYS A 299 6.00 16.03 5.27
CA LYS A 299 5.66 15.94 3.83
C LYS A 299 5.38 17.27 3.16
N GLY A 300 4.95 18.28 3.93
CA GLY A 300 4.75 19.65 3.43
C GLY A 300 6.03 20.30 2.91
N GLY A 301 7.19 19.87 3.41
CA GLY A 301 8.52 20.33 3.00
C GLY A 301 9.12 19.57 1.81
N TYR A 302 8.51 18.46 1.35
CA TYR A 302 9.05 17.67 0.25
C TYR A 302 8.97 18.44 -1.07
N ARG A 303 10.07 18.44 -1.83
CA ARG A 303 10.15 19.10 -3.13
C ARG A 303 10.86 18.22 -4.15
N ARG A 304 10.52 18.46 -5.42
CA ARG A 304 11.24 17.91 -6.57
C ARG A 304 11.80 19.06 -7.38
N TYR A 305 13.06 18.98 -7.72
CA TYR A 305 13.78 19.96 -8.49
C TYR A 305 14.14 19.36 -9.85
N ARG A 306 13.55 19.86 -10.92
CA ARG A 306 14.03 19.54 -12.26
C ARG A 306 15.37 20.22 -12.47
N ILE A 307 16.40 19.47 -12.85
CA ILE A 307 17.71 20.01 -13.20
C ILE A 307 17.60 20.78 -14.51
N LYS A 308 18.20 21.97 -14.57
CA LYS A 308 18.06 22.91 -15.70
C LYS A 308 19.37 23.29 -16.34
N THR A 309 20.46 23.35 -15.57
CA THR A 309 21.74 23.95 -15.99
C THR A 309 22.86 22.94 -16.19
N VAL A 310 22.65 21.67 -15.78
CA VAL A 310 23.69 20.65 -15.86
C VAL A 310 23.31 19.65 -16.95
N GLU A 311 24.17 19.51 -17.94
CA GLU A 311 24.06 18.49 -18.98
C GLU A 311 24.91 17.27 -18.62
N GLY A 312 24.42 16.07 -18.97
CA GLY A 312 25.10 14.78 -18.71
C GLY A 312 24.85 14.23 -17.31
N SER A 313 25.75 13.37 -16.81
CA SER A 313 25.60 12.61 -15.56
C SER A 313 26.47 13.13 -14.41
N ASN A 314 26.54 14.46 -14.25
CA ASN A 314 27.33 15.04 -13.17
C ASN A 314 26.47 15.32 -11.92
N ASP A 315 26.31 14.29 -11.07
CA ASP A 315 25.50 14.36 -9.87
C ASP A 315 25.96 15.43 -8.87
N TYR A 316 27.26 15.76 -8.82
CA TYR A 316 27.80 16.83 -7.98
C TYR A 316 27.28 18.21 -8.39
N ALA A 317 27.35 18.51 -9.69
CA ALA A 317 26.87 19.78 -10.23
C ALA A 317 25.33 19.88 -10.11
N MET A 318 24.62 18.78 -10.31
CA MET A 318 23.17 18.72 -10.15
C MET A 318 22.74 18.98 -8.70
N LEU A 319 23.43 18.38 -7.74
CA LEU A 319 23.18 18.61 -6.32
C LEU A 319 23.48 20.07 -5.93
N ALA A 320 24.57 20.64 -6.44
CA ALA A 320 24.90 22.04 -6.25
C ALA A 320 23.82 22.99 -6.82
N GLU A 321 23.27 22.69 -8.01
CA GLU A 321 22.14 23.44 -8.58
C GLU A 321 20.92 23.44 -7.66
N VAL A 322 20.55 22.26 -7.15
CA VAL A 322 19.41 22.11 -6.24
C VAL A 322 19.59 22.93 -4.97
N LEU A 323 20.78 22.87 -4.38
CA LEU A 323 21.09 23.58 -3.15
C LEU A 323 21.15 25.11 -3.35
N ARG A 324 21.78 25.62 -4.42
CA ARG A 324 21.74 27.07 -4.71
C ARG A 324 20.31 27.59 -4.83
N ARG A 325 19.44 26.85 -5.49
CA ARG A 325 18.02 27.23 -5.59
C ARG A 325 17.30 27.16 -4.25
N ARG A 326 17.74 26.31 -3.33
CA ARG A 326 17.22 26.24 -1.97
C ARG A 326 17.75 27.41 -1.12
N LEU A 327 19.05 27.69 -1.18
CA LEU A 327 19.66 28.78 -0.44
C LEU A 327 19.10 30.15 -0.86
N ALA A 328 18.89 30.37 -2.14
CA ALA A 328 18.24 31.60 -2.62
C ALA A 328 16.84 31.82 -2.01
N ARG A 329 16.10 30.77 -1.70
CA ARG A 329 14.80 30.89 -1.01
C ARG A 329 14.94 31.14 0.50
N ILE A 330 16.05 30.75 1.09
CA ILE A 330 16.38 31.10 2.48
C ILE A 330 16.76 32.57 2.55
N GLU A 331 17.62 33.02 1.66
CA GLU A 331 18.07 34.40 1.56
C GLU A 331 16.93 35.38 1.28
N SER A 332 15.95 34.96 0.44
CA SER A 332 14.75 35.76 0.19
C SER A 332 13.76 35.79 1.37
N GLY A 333 14.00 34.99 2.42
CA GLY A 333 13.14 34.91 3.59
C GLY A 333 11.86 34.06 3.35
N GLU A 334 11.76 33.38 2.21
CA GLU A 334 10.61 32.53 1.89
C GLU A 334 10.57 31.23 2.72
N GLU A 335 11.74 30.69 3.06
CA GLU A 335 11.85 29.43 3.82
C GLU A 335 12.96 29.54 4.89
N ALA A 336 12.75 28.93 6.06
CA ALA A 336 13.75 28.89 7.13
C ALA A 336 14.93 27.97 6.79
N PRO A 337 16.16 28.24 7.29
CA PRO A 337 17.30 27.35 7.10
C PRO A 337 17.12 26.03 7.86
N PRO A 338 17.65 24.91 7.34
CA PRO A 338 17.68 23.64 8.07
C PRO A 338 18.75 23.64 9.17
N SER A 339 18.52 22.88 10.25
CA SER A 339 19.53 22.62 11.27
C SER A 339 20.56 21.57 10.83
N LEU A 340 20.18 20.71 9.86
CA LEU A 340 21.05 19.66 9.31
C LEU A 340 20.69 19.37 7.87
N VAL A 341 21.71 19.28 7.01
CA VAL A 341 21.59 18.84 5.61
C VAL A 341 22.21 17.46 5.46
N LEU A 342 21.46 16.51 4.95
CA LEU A 342 21.90 15.16 4.62
C LEU A 342 21.93 14.97 3.11
N VAL A 343 22.98 14.35 2.60
CA VAL A 343 23.11 14.01 1.18
C VAL A 343 23.43 12.53 1.03
N ASP A 344 22.79 11.88 0.07
CA ASP A 344 23.13 10.49 -0.27
C ASP A 344 24.37 10.52 -1.17
N GLY A 345 25.52 10.11 -0.58
CA GLY A 345 26.76 10.03 -1.33
C GLY A 345 28.02 10.07 -0.47
N GLY A 346 29.14 10.03 -1.16
CA GLY A 346 30.46 10.05 -0.54
C GLY A 346 31.05 11.44 -0.36
N LYS A 347 32.35 11.48 -0.04
CA LYS A 347 33.10 12.73 0.22
C LYS A 347 32.96 13.80 -0.88
N GLY A 348 32.81 13.39 -2.14
CA GLY A 348 32.66 14.32 -3.27
C GLY A 348 31.37 15.12 -3.23
N GLN A 349 30.21 14.45 -2.93
CA GLN A 349 28.93 15.11 -2.78
C GLN A 349 28.94 16.07 -1.59
N VAL A 350 29.49 15.64 -0.45
CA VAL A 350 29.62 16.49 0.74
C VAL A 350 30.49 17.73 0.45
N SER A 351 31.60 17.57 -0.28
CA SER A 351 32.45 18.69 -0.65
C SER A 351 31.75 19.68 -1.58
N ALA A 352 30.96 19.18 -2.55
CA ALA A 352 30.18 20.03 -3.45
C ALA A 352 29.10 20.82 -2.71
N VAL A 353 28.41 20.17 -1.76
CA VAL A 353 27.42 20.80 -0.88
C VAL A 353 28.05 21.89 -0.03
N ARG A 354 29.17 21.56 0.62
CA ARG A 354 29.90 22.49 1.48
C ARG A 354 30.36 23.75 0.71
N ALA A 355 30.91 23.58 -0.49
CA ALA A 355 31.31 24.71 -1.32
C ALA A 355 30.13 25.66 -1.61
N VAL A 356 28.95 25.12 -1.89
CA VAL A 356 27.73 25.93 -2.13
C VAL A 356 27.21 26.61 -0.85
N MET A 357 27.43 26.02 0.31
CA MET A 357 26.99 26.61 1.59
C MET A 357 27.98 27.68 2.09
N GLU A 358 29.21 27.70 1.57
CA GLU A 358 30.26 28.71 1.87
C GLU A 358 30.23 29.89 0.89
N GLU A 359 29.50 29.78 -0.27
CA GLU A 359 29.22 30.89 -1.21
C GLU A 359 28.28 31.92 -0.57
#